data_b2fb0f838ed6877b967f4edb193c8459
#
_entry.id   b2fb0f838ed6877b967f4edb193c8459
#
_cell.length_a   1.000
_cell.length_b   1.000
_cell.length_c   1.000
_cell.angle_alpha   90.00
_cell.angle_beta   90.00
_cell.angle_gamma   90.00
#
_symmetry.space_group_name_H-M   'P 1'
#
loop_
_entity.id
_entity.type
_entity.pdbx_description
1 polymer ?
#
loop_
_entity_poly.entity_id
_entity_poly.type
_entity_poly.pdbx_seq_one_letter_code
_entity_poly.pdbx_strand_id
1 'polypeptide(L)'
;MLSYTPLANNEPSDHKALIVYLYNAFKQKDYATMAKCYHSDAYFRDEAFELSGKEIGAMWHMLCQRGKDMTLEFSVSEQAGNITAHWEPKYSFSQTGRFVHNIIDAEFEFKDGLVIKHIDRFNFWNWSRQALGAPGLLLGWTPLLRNKVAKMAMTNLVKFMEK
;
A
#
# COMPACT_ATOMS: atom_id res chain seq x y z
N MET A 1 10.68 13.13 -16.79
CA MET A 1 9.45 12.81 -16.07
C MET A 1 8.43 12.32 -17.08
N LEU A 2 8.19 11.00 -17.12
CA LEU A 2 7.17 10.45 -18.03
C LEU A 2 5.81 10.69 -17.37
N SER A 3 5.05 11.62 -17.91
CA SER A 3 3.66 11.84 -17.51
C SER A 3 2.82 10.69 -18.07
N TYR A 4 2.26 9.88 -17.18
CA TYR A 4 1.20 8.94 -17.57
C TYR A 4 -0.09 9.72 -17.77
N THR A 5 -0.61 9.68 -19.00
CA THR A 5 -1.97 10.15 -19.29
C THR A 5 -2.86 8.92 -19.33
N PRO A 6 -3.87 8.80 -18.45
CA PRO A 6 -4.84 7.72 -18.58
C PRO A 6 -5.52 7.82 -19.93
N LEU A 7 -5.42 6.76 -20.72
CA LEU A 7 -6.09 6.70 -22.01
C LEU A 7 -7.62 6.65 -21.79
N ALA A 8 -8.30 7.67 -22.26
CA ALA A 8 -9.75 7.62 -22.44
C ALA A 8 -10.01 6.75 -23.67
N ASN A 9 -10.86 5.72 -23.48
CA ASN A 9 -11.49 4.85 -24.48
C ASN A 9 -10.72 3.57 -24.91
N ASN A 10 -11.22 2.44 -24.38
CA ASN A 10 -11.33 1.08 -24.98
C ASN A 10 -10.11 0.43 -25.66
N GLU A 11 -8.89 0.90 -25.44
CA GLU A 11 -7.71 0.10 -25.72
C GLU A 11 -7.39 -0.80 -24.52
N PRO A 12 -6.79 -1.99 -24.70
CA PRO A 12 -6.26 -2.74 -23.57
C PRO A 12 -5.28 -1.83 -22.85
N SER A 13 -5.78 -1.22 -21.78
CA SER A 13 -5.01 -0.33 -20.93
C SER A 13 -3.76 -1.08 -20.51
N ASP A 14 -2.59 -0.46 -20.63
CA ASP A 14 -1.36 -1.02 -20.10
C ASP A 14 -1.42 -0.98 -18.57
N HIS A 15 -2.06 -1.99 -18.00
CA HIS A 15 -2.24 -2.15 -16.56
C HIS A 15 -0.89 -2.22 -15.85
N LYS A 16 0.10 -2.83 -16.49
CA LYS A 16 1.47 -2.86 -15.95
C LYS A 16 2.04 -1.45 -15.82
N ALA A 17 1.88 -0.61 -16.86
CA ALA A 17 2.34 0.79 -16.80
C ALA A 17 1.65 1.58 -15.70
N LEU A 18 0.36 1.35 -15.47
CA LEU A 18 -0.38 1.98 -14.37
C LEU A 18 0.23 1.63 -13.00
N ILE A 19 0.59 0.38 -12.76
CA ILE A 19 1.18 -0.05 -11.49
C ILE A 19 2.61 0.47 -11.34
N VAL A 20 3.41 0.49 -12.40
CA VAL A 20 4.73 1.15 -12.38
C VAL A 20 4.59 2.64 -12.04
N TYR A 21 3.62 3.31 -12.62
CA TYR A 21 3.31 4.71 -12.35
C TYR A 21 2.90 4.93 -10.88
N LEU A 22 2.05 4.05 -10.34
CA LEU A 22 1.64 4.07 -8.93
C LEU A 22 2.85 4.02 -7.98
N TYR A 23 3.75 3.06 -8.16
CA TYR A 23 4.90 2.90 -7.26
C TYR A 23 5.96 3.98 -7.46
N ASN A 24 6.14 4.50 -8.67
CA ASN A 24 7.00 5.66 -8.89
C ASN A 24 6.46 6.92 -8.20
N ALA A 25 5.14 7.13 -8.20
CA ALA A 25 4.50 8.19 -7.43
C ALA A 25 4.74 7.99 -5.92
N PHE A 26 4.65 6.75 -5.44
CA PHE A 26 4.93 6.44 -4.05
C PHE A 26 6.39 6.75 -3.65
N LYS A 27 7.36 6.42 -4.51
CA LYS A 27 8.78 6.80 -4.29
C LYS A 27 8.95 8.31 -4.07
N GLN A 28 8.16 9.09 -4.78
CA GLN A 28 8.18 10.56 -4.70
C GLN A 28 7.26 11.13 -3.62
N LYS A 29 6.57 10.26 -2.87
CA LYS A 29 5.56 10.67 -1.88
C LYS A 29 4.41 11.47 -2.48
N ASP A 30 4.14 11.27 -3.76
CA ASP A 30 3.06 11.91 -4.51
C ASP A 30 1.75 11.12 -4.31
N TYR A 31 1.17 11.26 -3.14
CA TYR A 31 -0.06 10.58 -2.76
C TYR A 31 -1.26 10.99 -3.63
N ALA A 32 -1.28 12.21 -4.13
CA ALA A 32 -2.36 12.68 -4.99
C ALA A 32 -2.40 11.93 -6.32
N THR A 33 -1.25 11.69 -6.93
CA THR A 33 -1.10 10.86 -8.14
C THR A 33 -1.46 9.40 -7.83
N MET A 34 -1.02 8.88 -6.70
CA MET A 34 -1.36 7.51 -6.27
C MET A 34 -2.88 7.33 -6.17
N ALA A 35 -3.58 8.27 -5.54
CA ALA A 35 -5.04 8.21 -5.39
C ALA A 35 -5.77 8.13 -6.74
N LYS A 36 -5.26 8.81 -7.76
CA LYS A 36 -5.84 8.80 -9.12
C LYS A 36 -5.71 7.47 -9.86
N CYS A 37 -4.82 6.58 -9.40
CA CYS A 37 -4.66 5.25 -9.99
C CYS A 37 -5.80 4.29 -9.61
N TYR A 38 -6.62 4.63 -8.62
CA TYR A 38 -7.70 3.78 -8.11
C TYR A 38 -9.06 4.22 -8.61
N HIS A 39 -9.89 3.23 -8.95
CA HIS A 39 -11.29 3.43 -9.24
C HIS A 39 -12.05 3.92 -7.99
N SER A 40 -13.12 4.70 -8.18
CA SER A 40 -13.92 5.22 -7.06
C SER A 40 -14.52 4.13 -6.16
N ASP A 41 -14.78 2.94 -6.73
CA ASP A 41 -15.30 1.77 -6.02
C ASP A 41 -14.21 0.75 -5.66
N ALA A 42 -12.95 1.16 -5.66
CA ALA A 42 -11.84 0.27 -5.40
C ALA A 42 -11.86 -0.31 -3.99
N TYR A 43 -11.31 -1.50 -3.87
CA TYR A 43 -11.11 -2.22 -2.63
C TYR A 43 -9.61 -2.47 -2.43
N PHE A 44 -9.14 -2.23 -1.21
CA PHE A 44 -7.76 -2.50 -0.78
C PHE A 44 -7.77 -3.33 0.49
N ARG A 45 -6.87 -4.29 0.57
CA ARG A 45 -6.63 -5.04 1.79
C ARG A 45 -5.15 -5.38 1.96
N ASP A 46 -4.66 -5.25 3.18
CA ASP A 46 -3.40 -5.84 3.62
C ASP A 46 -3.56 -6.47 5.01
N GLU A 47 -2.46 -6.71 5.71
CA GLU A 47 -2.48 -7.34 7.04
C GLU A 47 -3.00 -6.38 8.16
N ALA A 48 -3.09 -5.07 7.88
CA ALA A 48 -3.51 -4.06 8.83
C ALA A 48 -4.78 -3.30 8.42
N PHE A 49 -4.99 -3.11 7.11
CA PHE A 49 -6.08 -2.32 6.56
C PHE A 49 -7.05 -3.14 5.73
N GLU A 50 -8.32 -2.75 5.76
CA GLU A 50 -9.34 -3.14 4.81
C GLU A 50 -10.14 -1.88 4.45
N LEU A 51 -10.02 -1.42 3.20
CA LEU A 51 -10.41 -0.07 2.78
C LEU A 51 -11.22 -0.11 1.49
N SER A 52 -12.08 0.92 1.32
CA SER A 52 -12.87 1.10 0.11
C SER A 52 -12.85 2.57 -0.34
N GLY A 53 -12.85 2.77 -1.67
CA GLY A 53 -13.00 4.08 -2.27
C GLY A 53 -11.95 5.09 -1.80
N LYS A 54 -12.42 6.25 -1.35
CA LYS A 54 -11.55 7.37 -0.92
C LYS A 54 -10.62 7.06 0.26
N GLU A 55 -10.95 6.05 1.05
CA GLU A 55 -10.09 5.63 2.17
C GLU A 55 -8.70 5.18 1.69
N ILE A 56 -8.62 4.60 0.49
CA ILE A 56 -7.36 4.14 -0.09
C ILE A 56 -6.40 5.31 -0.33
N GLY A 57 -6.90 6.37 -0.96
CA GLY A 57 -6.12 7.60 -1.17
C GLY A 57 -5.70 8.25 0.15
N ALA A 58 -6.58 8.25 1.15
CA ALA A 58 -6.27 8.76 2.49
C ALA A 58 -5.19 7.95 3.19
N MET A 59 -5.20 6.63 3.04
CA MET A 59 -4.14 5.75 3.55
C MET A 59 -2.78 6.11 2.93
N TRP A 60 -2.69 6.20 1.61
CA TRP A 60 -1.45 6.58 0.94
C TRP A 60 -0.97 7.97 1.36
N HIS A 61 -1.88 8.93 1.51
CA HIS A 61 -1.56 10.26 2.03
C HIS A 61 -0.95 10.19 3.43
N MET A 62 -1.59 9.46 4.34
CA MET A 62 -1.09 9.27 5.70
C MET A 62 0.29 8.60 5.72
N LEU A 63 0.48 7.54 4.94
CA LEU A 63 1.75 6.82 4.87
C LEU A 63 2.87 7.69 4.28
N CYS A 64 2.58 8.48 3.26
CA CYS A 64 3.55 9.43 2.68
C CYS A 64 3.97 10.50 3.68
N GLN A 65 3.04 11.02 4.48
CA GLN A 65 3.36 12.03 5.50
C GLN A 65 4.18 11.46 6.66
N ARG A 66 3.85 10.25 7.10
CA ARG A 66 4.53 9.60 8.23
C ARG A 66 5.87 8.97 7.82
N GLY A 67 5.95 8.44 6.62
CA GLY A 67 7.13 7.77 6.10
C GLY A 67 8.07 8.70 5.34
N LYS A 68 8.45 9.84 5.90
CA LYS A 68 9.32 10.81 5.22
C LYS A 68 10.69 10.24 4.85
N ASP A 69 11.22 9.35 5.67
CA ASP A 69 12.49 8.64 5.46
C ASP A 69 12.35 7.38 4.59
N MET A 70 11.15 7.02 4.17
CA MET A 70 10.91 5.79 3.43
C MET A 70 11.60 5.78 2.08
N THR A 71 12.29 4.69 1.81
CA THR A 71 12.78 4.32 0.48
C THR A 71 12.05 3.09 -0.02
N LEU A 72 11.90 2.95 -1.33
CA LEU A 72 11.12 1.91 -1.95
C LEU A 72 11.87 1.30 -3.14
N GLU A 73 11.96 -0.02 -3.17
CA GLU A 73 12.32 -0.79 -4.35
C GLU A 73 11.10 -1.62 -4.76
N PHE A 74 10.89 -1.78 -6.07
CA PHE A 74 9.77 -2.56 -6.57
C PHE A 74 10.03 -3.14 -7.95
N SER A 75 9.29 -4.20 -8.27
CA SER A 75 9.18 -4.77 -9.61
C SER A 75 7.73 -5.12 -9.91
N VAL A 76 7.34 -4.98 -11.17
CA VAL A 76 5.99 -5.30 -11.63
C VAL A 76 6.08 -6.40 -12.68
N SER A 77 5.25 -7.42 -12.57
CA SER A 77 5.22 -8.58 -13.47
C SER A 77 3.84 -8.74 -14.09
N GLU A 78 3.82 -9.22 -15.31
CA GLU A 78 2.60 -9.58 -16.04
C GLU A 78 2.73 -11.02 -16.55
N GLN A 79 1.77 -11.87 -16.15
CA GLN A 79 1.69 -13.25 -16.63
C GLN A 79 0.24 -13.58 -16.94
N ALA A 80 -0.03 -14.01 -18.18
CA ALA A 80 -1.38 -14.39 -18.64
C ALA A 80 -2.44 -13.31 -18.33
N GLY A 81 -2.10 -12.03 -18.49
CA GLY A 81 -2.97 -10.89 -18.23
C GLY A 81 -3.09 -10.50 -16.74
N ASN A 82 -2.49 -11.26 -15.83
CA ASN A 82 -2.48 -10.94 -14.40
C ASN A 82 -1.29 -10.04 -14.06
N ILE A 83 -1.56 -8.94 -13.38
CA ILE A 83 -0.54 -8.01 -12.91
C ILE A 83 -0.28 -8.25 -11.43
N THR A 84 0.99 -8.45 -11.10
CA THR A 84 1.47 -8.56 -9.73
C THR A 84 2.64 -7.59 -9.51
N ALA A 85 2.89 -7.26 -8.27
CA ALA A 85 4.06 -6.48 -7.91
C ALA A 85 4.73 -7.06 -6.67
N HIS A 86 6.04 -6.89 -6.62
CA HIS A 86 6.86 -7.14 -5.44
C HIS A 86 7.46 -5.81 -5.02
N TRP A 87 7.28 -5.40 -3.76
CA TRP A 87 7.80 -4.13 -3.29
C TRP A 87 8.35 -4.21 -1.87
N GLU A 88 9.40 -3.48 -1.63
CA GLU A 88 10.16 -3.52 -0.39
C GLU A 88 10.37 -2.10 0.15
N PRO A 89 9.48 -1.61 1.03
CA PRO A 89 9.68 -0.35 1.72
C PRO A 89 10.65 -0.53 2.89
N LYS A 90 11.52 0.47 3.07
CA LYS A 90 12.41 0.62 4.22
C LYS A 90 12.10 1.96 4.88
N TYR A 91 11.77 1.95 6.16
CA TYR A 91 11.33 3.15 6.86
C TYR A 91 11.49 3.01 8.37
N SER A 92 11.44 4.14 9.07
CA SER A 92 11.29 4.15 10.53
C SER A 92 9.80 4.17 10.90
N PHE A 93 9.38 3.19 11.70
CA PHE A 93 7.99 3.11 12.14
C PHE A 93 7.67 4.26 13.09
N SER A 94 6.69 5.09 12.75
CA SER A 94 6.45 6.37 13.42
C SER A 94 6.12 6.26 14.91
N GLN A 95 5.52 5.16 15.34
CA GLN A 95 5.10 4.98 16.74
C GLN A 95 6.23 4.53 17.66
N THR A 96 7.25 3.85 17.14
CA THR A 96 8.35 3.30 17.95
C THR A 96 9.71 3.84 17.55
N GLY A 97 9.83 4.46 16.39
CA GLY A 97 11.11 4.87 15.81
C GLY A 97 11.98 3.72 15.30
N ARG A 98 11.49 2.47 15.36
CA ARG A 98 12.25 1.30 14.93
C ARG A 98 12.29 1.20 13.40
N PHE A 99 13.45 0.76 12.89
CA PHE A 99 13.63 0.53 11.47
C PHE A 99 12.88 -0.74 11.01
N VAL A 100 12.16 -0.61 9.89
CA VAL A 100 11.44 -1.71 9.25
C VAL A 100 11.89 -1.83 7.80
N HIS A 101 12.21 -3.06 7.39
CA HIS A 101 12.31 -3.48 6.01
C HIS A 101 11.21 -4.52 5.77
N ASN A 102 10.12 -4.11 5.13
CA ASN A 102 9.01 -5.02 4.82
C ASN A 102 9.16 -5.57 3.40
N ILE A 103 8.64 -6.77 3.19
CA ILE A 103 8.63 -7.46 1.89
C ILE A 103 7.19 -7.78 1.57
N ILE A 104 6.68 -7.21 0.49
CA ILE A 104 5.26 -7.23 0.16
C ILE A 104 5.05 -7.73 -1.27
N ASP A 105 4.11 -8.65 -1.42
CA ASP A 105 3.62 -9.12 -2.71
C ASP A 105 2.20 -8.62 -2.92
N ALA A 106 1.95 -8.01 -4.08
CA ALA A 106 0.70 -7.36 -4.42
C ALA A 106 0.01 -8.02 -5.61
N GLU A 107 -1.29 -8.14 -5.54
CA GLU A 107 -2.18 -8.59 -6.62
C GLU A 107 -3.18 -7.49 -6.95
N PHE A 108 -3.51 -7.35 -8.25
CA PHE A 108 -4.38 -6.29 -8.74
C PHE A 108 -5.47 -6.81 -9.67
N GLU A 109 -6.66 -6.21 -9.58
CA GLU A 109 -7.71 -6.28 -10.59
C GLU A 109 -8.03 -4.87 -11.08
N PHE A 110 -8.54 -4.74 -12.31
CA PHE A 110 -8.73 -3.45 -12.97
C PHE A 110 -10.15 -3.30 -13.50
N LYS A 111 -10.64 -2.05 -13.51
CA LYS A 111 -11.90 -1.64 -14.11
C LYS A 111 -11.74 -0.23 -14.68
N ASP A 112 -12.20 -0.02 -15.91
CA ASP A 112 -12.14 1.29 -16.59
C ASP A 112 -10.72 1.88 -16.61
N GLY A 113 -9.69 1.02 -16.76
CA GLY A 113 -8.29 1.43 -16.79
C GLY A 113 -7.68 1.82 -15.45
N LEU A 114 -8.38 1.60 -14.34
CA LEU A 114 -7.95 1.90 -12.97
C LEU A 114 -7.94 0.65 -12.10
N VAL A 115 -7.23 0.71 -10.99
CA VAL A 115 -7.23 -0.37 -10.00
C VAL A 115 -8.58 -0.43 -9.32
N ILE A 116 -9.26 -1.58 -9.41
CA ILE A 116 -10.51 -1.86 -8.70
C ILE A 116 -10.27 -2.70 -7.44
N LYS A 117 -9.19 -3.49 -7.41
CA LYS A 117 -8.84 -4.32 -6.27
C LYS A 117 -7.33 -4.41 -6.14
N HIS A 118 -6.84 -4.20 -4.94
CA HIS A 118 -5.43 -4.28 -4.58
C HIS A 118 -5.30 -5.05 -3.27
N ILE A 119 -4.61 -6.18 -3.32
CA ILE A 119 -4.34 -7.02 -2.15
C ILE A 119 -2.85 -7.08 -1.94
N ASP A 120 -2.39 -6.62 -0.78
CA ASP A 120 -1.01 -6.75 -0.33
C ASP A 120 -0.90 -7.88 0.69
N ARG A 121 0.15 -8.69 0.56
CA ARG A 121 0.48 -9.75 1.50
C ARG A 121 1.92 -9.61 1.98
N PHE A 122 2.10 -9.63 3.27
CA PHE A 122 3.42 -9.68 3.89
C PHE A 122 3.38 -10.52 5.16
N ASN A 123 4.55 -10.93 5.64
CA ASN A 123 4.66 -11.69 6.88
C ASN A 123 4.49 -10.75 8.09
N PHE A 124 3.31 -10.79 8.71
CA PHE A 124 2.96 -9.91 9.82
C PHE A 124 3.89 -10.10 11.03
N TRP A 125 4.28 -11.32 11.36
CA TRP A 125 5.21 -11.58 12.46
C TRP A 125 6.57 -10.92 12.19
N ASN A 126 7.09 -11.05 10.96
CA ASN A 126 8.33 -10.44 10.57
C ASN A 126 8.27 -8.90 10.63
N TRP A 127 7.15 -8.32 10.18
CA TRP A 127 6.91 -6.90 10.31
C TRP A 127 6.82 -6.47 11.79
N SER A 128 6.03 -7.18 12.60
CA SER A 128 5.75 -6.80 13.99
C SER A 128 7.00 -6.89 14.89
N ARG A 129 7.86 -7.88 14.69
CA ARG A 129 9.11 -7.96 15.44
C ARG A 129 10.07 -6.81 15.12
N GLN A 130 10.07 -6.32 13.89
CA GLN A 130 10.84 -5.15 13.49
C GLN A 130 10.23 -3.85 14.03
N ALA A 131 8.95 -3.65 13.81
CA ALA A 131 8.23 -2.41 14.14
C ALA A 131 8.01 -2.23 15.64
N LEU A 132 7.69 -3.30 16.37
CA LEU A 132 7.28 -3.27 17.78
C LEU A 132 8.35 -3.83 18.73
N GLY A 133 9.37 -4.51 18.23
CA GLY A 133 10.40 -5.15 19.05
C GLY A 133 9.89 -6.37 19.81
N ALA A 134 10.20 -6.48 21.11
CA ALA A 134 9.88 -7.66 21.93
C ALA A 134 8.39 -8.05 21.92
N PRO A 135 7.42 -7.15 22.05
CA PRO A 135 6.00 -7.52 21.93
C PRO A 135 5.66 -8.16 20.58
N GLY A 136 6.24 -7.64 19.49
CA GLY A 136 6.05 -8.20 18.15
C GLY A 136 6.68 -9.57 18.00
N LEU A 137 7.88 -9.75 18.54
CA LEU A 137 8.59 -11.03 18.54
C LEU A 137 7.80 -12.12 19.27
N LEU A 138 7.26 -11.80 20.44
CA LEU A 138 6.59 -12.75 21.32
C LEU A 138 5.13 -13.02 20.92
N LEU A 139 4.41 -12.03 20.38
CA LEU A 139 2.96 -12.07 20.16
C LEU A 139 2.55 -11.87 18.70
N GLY A 140 3.49 -11.55 17.80
CA GLY A 140 3.17 -11.20 16.42
C GLY A 140 2.59 -12.34 15.58
N TRP A 141 2.72 -13.59 16.02
CA TRP A 141 2.08 -14.76 15.43
C TRP A 141 0.62 -14.94 15.88
N THR A 142 0.18 -14.17 16.90
CA THR A 142 -1.16 -14.32 17.49
C THR A 142 -2.18 -13.44 16.77
N PRO A 143 -3.44 -13.91 16.64
CA PRO A 143 -4.54 -13.07 16.15
C PRO A 143 -4.78 -11.84 17.04
N LEU A 144 -4.50 -11.94 18.33
CA LEU A 144 -4.70 -10.85 19.30
C LEU A 144 -3.87 -9.61 18.92
N LEU A 145 -2.56 -9.76 18.67
CA LEU A 145 -1.71 -8.64 18.29
C LEU A 145 -2.07 -8.12 16.89
N ARG A 146 -2.31 -9.01 15.94
CA ARG A 146 -2.74 -8.65 14.59
C ARG A 146 -4.01 -7.80 14.62
N ASN A 147 -5.03 -8.23 15.34
CA ASN A 147 -6.29 -7.50 15.46
C ASN A 147 -6.11 -6.14 16.15
N LYS A 148 -5.25 -6.09 17.17
CA LYS A 148 -4.93 -4.83 17.87
C LYS A 148 -4.23 -3.83 16.94
N VAL A 149 -3.27 -4.28 16.16
CA VAL A 149 -2.56 -3.43 15.17
C VAL A 149 -3.53 -2.96 14.09
N ALA A 150 -4.37 -3.84 13.55
CA ALA A 150 -5.37 -3.48 12.55
C ALA A 150 -6.36 -2.43 13.08
N LYS A 151 -6.86 -2.61 14.30
CA LYS A 151 -7.76 -1.64 14.94
C LYS A 151 -7.08 -0.28 15.14
N MET A 152 -5.82 -0.28 15.56
CA MET A 152 -5.05 0.96 15.74
C MET A 152 -4.80 1.66 14.41
N ALA A 153 -4.46 0.91 13.36
CA ALA A 153 -4.25 1.45 12.02
C ALA A 153 -5.51 2.13 11.48
N MET A 154 -6.67 1.48 11.60
CA MET A 154 -7.96 2.06 11.18
C MET A 154 -8.33 3.29 12.01
N THR A 155 -8.14 3.25 13.32
CA THR A 155 -8.40 4.41 14.20
C THR A 155 -7.53 5.61 13.79
N ASN A 156 -6.27 5.38 13.49
CA ASN A 156 -5.35 6.42 13.04
C ASN A 156 -5.77 6.99 11.68
N LEU A 157 -6.23 6.14 10.76
CA LEU A 157 -6.69 6.56 9.45
C LEU A 157 -7.95 7.43 9.56
N VAL A 158 -8.93 7.01 10.35
CA VAL A 158 -10.16 7.79 10.57
C VAL A 158 -9.83 9.17 11.13
N LYS A 159 -8.98 9.23 12.15
CA LYS A 159 -8.53 10.52 12.71
C LYS A 159 -7.79 11.39 11.70
N PHE A 160 -7.02 10.77 10.81
CA PHE A 160 -6.33 11.49 9.74
C PHE A 160 -7.32 12.09 8.73
N MET A 161 -8.37 11.35 8.38
CA MET A 161 -9.39 11.80 7.44
C MET A 161 -10.29 12.91 7.99
N GLU A 162 -10.40 13.05 9.32
CA GLU A 162 -11.20 14.08 9.99
C GLU A 162 -10.51 15.44 10.08
N LYS A 163 -9.21 15.52 9.75
CA LYS A 163 -8.43 16.76 9.74
C LYS A 163 -8.59 17.51 8.42
#